data_60f097db7df86b7e2300b3a3d127e9a7
#
_entry.id   60f097db7df86b7e2300b3a3d127e9a7
#
_cell.length_a   1.000
_cell.length_b   1.000
_cell.length_c   1.000
_cell.angle_alpha   90.00
_cell.angle_beta   90.00
_cell.angle_gamma   90.00
#
_symmetry.space_group_name_H-M   'P 1'
#
loop_
_entity.id
_entity.type
_entity.pdbx_description
1 polymer ?
#
loop_
_entity_poly.entity_id
_entity_poly.type
_entity_poly.pdbx_seq_one_letter_code
_entity_poly.pdbx_strand_id
1 'polypeptide(L)'
;MVKSIIKWDKEAKQSFRAIITYIKKDSVQNAEKVKQSVLKTIGEIPRNPERHPPDKFKENNSGNYRSFEIYHIRIAYKTEPGTIKIIRIRSTWQEPLEY
;
A
#
# COMPACT_ATOMS: atom_id res chain seq x y z
N MET A 1 9.37 23.12 5.43
CA MET A 1 8.74 21.81 5.61
C MET A 1 9.26 20.86 4.54
N VAL A 2 9.86 19.75 4.96
CA VAL A 2 10.38 18.76 4.03
C VAL A 2 9.26 17.84 3.57
N LYS A 3 9.04 17.79 2.27
CA LYS A 3 8.03 16.94 1.67
C LYS A 3 8.59 15.53 1.51
N SER A 4 7.88 14.54 2.03
CA SER A 4 8.30 13.15 1.89
C SER A 4 8.19 12.68 0.45
N ILE A 5 9.16 11.86 0.05
CA ILE A 5 9.18 11.19 -1.25
C ILE A 5 8.57 9.80 -1.08
N ILE A 6 7.75 9.38 -2.05
CA ILE A 6 7.19 8.04 -2.05
C ILE A 6 8.06 7.14 -2.91
N LYS A 7 8.51 6.03 -2.32
CA LYS A 7 9.27 5.01 -3.02
C LYS A 7 8.54 3.68 -2.93
N TRP A 8 8.65 2.85 -3.95
CA TRP A 8 8.02 1.54 -4.00
C TRP A 8 9.09 0.45 -4.01
N ASP A 9 8.91 -0.54 -3.15
CA ASP A 9 9.69 -1.76 -3.27
C ASP A 9 9.30 -2.47 -4.55
N LYS A 10 10.26 -3.13 -5.16
CA LYS A 10 10.06 -3.87 -6.40
C LYS A 10 8.94 -4.89 -6.27
N GLU A 11 8.93 -5.64 -5.18
CA GLU A 11 7.90 -6.66 -4.94
C GLU A 11 6.52 -6.05 -4.77
N ALA A 12 6.41 -4.93 -4.06
CA ALA A 12 5.14 -4.23 -3.90
C ALA A 12 4.60 -3.76 -5.24
N LYS A 13 5.46 -3.22 -6.08
CA LYS A 13 5.10 -2.78 -7.43
C LYS A 13 4.61 -3.93 -8.29
N GLN A 14 5.31 -5.06 -8.25
CA GLN A 14 4.93 -6.25 -9.01
C GLN A 14 3.60 -6.84 -8.53
N SER A 15 3.41 -6.89 -7.21
CA SER A 15 2.17 -7.39 -6.62
C SER A 15 0.97 -6.53 -7.01
N PHE A 16 1.14 -5.22 -6.95
CA PHE A 16 0.08 -4.29 -7.34
C PHE A 16 -0.30 -4.48 -8.81
N ARG A 17 0.71 -4.57 -9.66
CA ARG A 17 0.51 -4.78 -11.10
C ARG A 17 -0.25 -6.09 -11.37
N ALA A 18 0.11 -7.16 -10.65
CA ALA A 18 -0.57 -8.45 -10.79
C ALA A 18 -2.02 -8.39 -10.34
N ILE A 19 -2.31 -7.70 -9.24
CA ILE A 19 -3.68 -7.54 -8.74
C ILE A 19 -4.53 -6.77 -9.75
N ILE A 20 -4.02 -5.67 -10.29
CA ILE A 20 -4.75 -4.87 -11.27
C ILE A 20 -5.00 -5.68 -12.55
N THR A 21 -4.01 -6.45 -13.00
CA THR A 21 -4.15 -7.31 -14.17
C THR A 21 -5.25 -8.35 -13.94
N TYR A 22 -5.31 -8.92 -12.75
CA TYR A 22 -6.34 -9.89 -12.39
C TYR A 22 -7.75 -9.27 -12.45
N ILE A 23 -7.92 -8.08 -11.88
CA ILE A 23 -9.21 -7.38 -11.91
C ILE A 23 -9.61 -7.04 -13.35
N LYS A 24 -8.63 -6.69 -14.16
CA LYS A 24 -8.84 -6.31 -15.56
C LYS A 24 -9.45 -7.44 -16.39
N LYS A 25 -9.26 -8.70 -16.01
CA LYS A 25 -9.85 -9.84 -16.68
C LYS A 25 -11.38 -9.80 -16.61
N ASP A 26 -11.93 -9.32 -15.51
CA ASP A 26 -13.37 -9.19 -15.34
C ASP A 26 -13.89 -7.84 -15.86
N SER A 27 -13.17 -6.76 -15.56
CA SER A 27 -13.63 -5.42 -15.93
C SER A 27 -12.44 -4.47 -16.01
N VAL A 28 -12.16 -3.99 -17.21
CA VAL A 28 -11.14 -2.97 -17.45
C VAL A 28 -11.49 -1.69 -16.69
N GLN A 29 -12.77 -1.32 -16.72
CA GLN A 29 -13.28 -0.12 -16.06
C GLN A 29 -13.07 -0.17 -14.55
N ASN A 30 -13.40 -1.33 -13.96
CA ASN A 30 -13.24 -1.52 -12.51
C ASN A 30 -11.76 -1.53 -12.12
N ALA A 31 -10.90 -2.16 -12.92
CA ALA A 31 -9.47 -2.18 -12.67
C ALA A 31 -8.90 -0.76 -12.65
N GLU A 32 -9.31 0.07 -13.59
CA GLU A 32 -8.84 1.46 -13.65
C GLU A 32 -9.32 2.25 -12.42
N LYS A 33 -10.56 2.07 -12.02
CA LYS A 33 -11.11 2.71 -10.82
C LYS A 33 -10.34 2.33 -9.57
N VAL A 34 -10.06 1.04 -9.39
CA VAL A 34 -9.32 0.54 -8.24
C VAL A 34 -7.89 1.09 -8.24
N LYS A 35 -7.24 1.04 -9.41
CA LYS A 35 -5.88 1.56 -9.57
C LYS A 35 -5.80 3.03 -9.16
N GLN A 36 -6.70 3.86 -9.69
CA GLN A 36 -6.68 5.30 -9.38
C GLN A 36 -6.95 5.57 -7.91
N SER A 37 -7.88 4.84 -7.30
CA SER A 37 -8.20 5.02 -5.88
C SER A 37 -7.01 4.65 -4.98
N VAL A 38 -6.31 3.56 -5.29
CA VAL A 38 -5.13 3.14 -4.53
C VAL A 38 -4.02 4.17 -4.66
N LEU A 39 -3.73 4.59 -5.89
CA LEU A 39 -2.66 5.57 -6.13
C LEU A 39 -2.96 6.91 -5.48
N LYS A 40 -4.21 7.34 -5.48
CA LYS A 40 -4.61 8.58 -4.82
C LYS A 40 -4.39 8.49 -3.32
N THR A 41 -4.80 7.39 -2.70
CA THR A 41 -4.64 7.21 -1.26
C THR A 41 -3.16 7.17 -0.88
N ILE A 42 -2.34 6.48 -1.66
CA ILE A 42 -0.89 6.45 -1.43
C ILE A 42 -0.31 7.86 -1.56
N GLY A 43 -0.74 8.61 -2.56
CA GLY A 43 -0.25 9.98 -2.78
C GLY A 43 -0.58 10.94 -1.64
N GLU A 44 -1.57 10.62 -0.82
CA GLU A 44 -1.96 11.44 0.32
C GLU A 44 -1.18 11.13 1.61
N ILE A 45 -0.47 9.99 1.65
CA ILE A 45 0.26 9.57 2.85
C ILE A 45 1.27 10.62 3.34
N PRO A 46 2.05 11.27 2.45
CA PRO A 46 3.04 12.26 2.92
C PRO A 46 2.46 13.42 3.71
N ARG A 47 1.19 13.75 3.52
CA ARG A 47 0.55 14.85 4.25
C ARG A 47 0.30 14.49 5.70
N ASN A 48 0.05 13.21 5.98
CA ASN A 48 -0.20 12.72 7.31
C ASN A 48 0.22 11.25 7.38
N PRO A 49 1.53 10.96 7.53
CA PRO A 49 2.03 9.59 7.53
C PRO A 49 1.46 8.71 8.64
N GLU A 50 0.95 9.31 9.70
CA GLU A 50 0.40 8.57 10.84
C GLU A 50 -1.11 8.38 10.75
N ARG A 51 -1.73 8.79 9.68
CA ARG A 51 -3.18 8.67 9.47
C ARG A 51 -3.67 7.24 9.55
N HIS A 52 -2.89 6.31 9.02
CA HIS A 52 -3.25 4.90 9.02
C HIS A 52 -2.65 4.18 10.23
N PRO A 53 -3.31 3.14 10.75
CA PRO A 53 -2.84 2.48 11.97
C PRO A 53 -1.56 1.69 11.74
N PRO A 54 -0.84 1.35 12.84
CA PRO A 54 0.30 0.45 12.72
C PRO A 54 -0.11 -0.88 12.10
N ASP A 55 0.78 -1.44 11.27
CA ASP A 55 0.51 -2.70 10.60
C ASP A 55 0.57 -3.85 11.61
N LYS A 56 -0.58 -4.49 11.82
CA LYS A 56 -0.72 -5.57 12.80
C LYS A 56 0.01 -6.85 12.40
N PHE A 57 0.41 -6.96 11.14
CA PHE A 57 1.15 -8.15 10.66
C PHE A 57 2.66 -7.96 10.68
N LYS A 58 3.13 -6.76 11.02
CA LYS A 58 4.57 -6.50 11.14
C LYS A 58 5.05 -6.89 12.51
N GLU A 59 6.00 -7.83 12.57
CA GLU A 59 6.61 -8.23 13.82
C GLU A 59 7.55 -7.14 14.34
N ASN A 60 7.58 -6.99 15.66
CA ASN A 60 8.45 -6.01 16.34
C ASN A 60 8.28 -4.59 15.79
N ASN A 61 7.03 -4.20 15.54
CA ASN A 61 6.72 -2.90 14.95
C ASN A 61 6.78 -1.80 16.00
N SER A 62 7.68 -0.84 15.83
CA SER A 62 7.79 0.33 16.70
C SER A 62 6.80 1.44 16.34
N GLY A 63 5.93 1.21 15.34
CA GLY A 63 4.95 2.18 14.91
C GLY A 63 5.26 2.85 13.58
N ASN A 64 6.44 2.57 13.01
CA ASN A 64 6.82 3.15 11.72
C ASN A 64 6.34 2.31 10.52
N TYR A 65 5.83 1.10 10.75
CA TYR A 65 5.18 0.31 9.72
C TYR A 65 3.67 0.44 9.88
N ARG A 66 3.01 0.96 8.86
CA ARG A 66 1.58 1.21 8.89
C ARG A 66 0.91 0.60 7.66
N SER A 67 -0.39 0.39 7.75
CA SER A 67 -1.12 -0.22 6.64
C SER A 67 -2.55 0.30 6.56
N PHE A 68 -3.13 0.14 5.39
CA PHE A 68 -4.55 0.39 5.16
C PHE A 68 -5.09 -0.59 4.13
N GLU A 69 -6.41 -0.72 4.10
CA GLU A 69 -7.08 -1.61 3.14
C GLU A 69 -8.07 -0.80 2.32
N ILE A 70 -8.09 -1.06 1.03
CA ILE A 70 -9.02 -0.44 0.11
C ILE A 70 -9.31 -1.44 -1.02
N TYR A 71 -10.58 -1.67 -1.32
CA TYR A 71 -11.01 -2.62 -2.36
C TYR A 71 -10.40 -4.01 -2.19
N HIS A 72 -10.34 -4.50 -0.94
CA HIS A 72 -9.75 -5.81 -0.61
C HIS A 72 -8.26 -5.91 -0.96
N ILE A 73 -7.58 -4.78 -0.98
CA ILE A 73 -6.14 -4.70 -1.17
C ILE A 73 -5.53 -4.10 0.09
N ARG A 74 -4.56 -4.80 0.68
CA ARG A 74 -3.82 -4.29 1.83
C ARG A 74 -2.51 -3.68 1.36
N ILE A 75 -2.28 -2.44 1.73
CA ILE A 75 -1.06 -1.72 1.41
C ILE A 75 -0.32 -1.43 2.70
N ALA A 76 0.91 -1.93 2.81
CA ALA A 76 1.76 -1.66 3.96
C ALA A 76 2.90 -0.73 3.53
N TYR A 77 3.18 0.25 4.37
CA TYR A 77 4.25 1.20 4.10
C TYR A 77 5.06 1.47 5.36
N LYS A 78 6.29 1.91 5.16
CA LYS A 78 7.20 2.28 6.23
C LYS A 78 7.45 3.78 6.17
N THR A 79 7.35 4.44 7.33
CA THR A 79 7.68 5.86 7.44
C THR A 79 9.14 6.01 7.85
N GLU A 80 9.89 6.79 7.08
CA GLU A 80 11.28 7.14 7.37
C GLU A 80 11.42 8.64 7.19
N PRO A 81 12.47 9.26 7.78
CA PRO A 81 12.67 10.70 7.57
C PRO A 81 12.75 11.02 6.08
N GLY A 82 11.83 11.85 5.61
CA GLY A 82 11.79 12.29 4.22
C GLY A 82 11.33 11.26 3.21
N THR A 83 10.92 10.05 3.65
CA THR A 83 10.55 8.98 2.72
C THR A 83 9.36 8.17 3.24
N ILE A 84 8.43 7.88 2.34
CA ILE A 84 7.37 6.89 2.55
C ILE A 84 7.70 5.74 1.61
N LYS A 85 7.93 4.58 2.17
CA LYS A 85 8.30 3.41 1.37
C LYS A 85 7.14 2.42 1.33
N ILE A 86 6.60 2.18 0.14
CA ILE A 86 5.55 1.16 -0.04
C ILE A 86 6.25 -0.18 -0.10
N ILE A 87 6.06 -1.01 0.94
CA ILE A 87 6.84 -2.22 1.11
C ILE A 87 6.09 -3.48 0.75
N ARG A 88 4.75 -3.45 0.83
CA ARG A 88 3.99 -4.67 0.65
C ARG A 88 2.58 -4.37 0.18
N ILE A 89 2.14 -5.08 -0.85
CA ILE A 89 0.77 -4.99 -1.34
C ILE A 89 0.26 -6.41 -1.54
N ARG A 90 -0.87 -6.72 -0.90
CA ARG A 90 -1.47 -8.06 -0.98
C ARG A 90 -2.97 -7.94 -1.08
N SER A 91 -3.58 -8.93 -1.73
CA SER A 91 -5.03 -9.09 -1.70
C SER A 91 -5.44 -9.59 -0.31
N THR A 92 -6.53 -9.05 0.23
CA THR A 92 -7.05 -9.52 1.53
C THR A 92 -7.67 -10.91 1.43
N TRP A 93 -7.86 -11.42 0.21
CA TRP A 93 -8.28 -12.81 -0.02
C TRP A 93 -7.14 -13.79 0.23
N GLN A 94 -5.89 -13.32 0.21
CA GLN A 94 -4.73 -14.12 0.54
C GLN A 94 -4.57 -14.20 2.05
N GLU A 95 -4.05 -15.34 2.53
CA GLU A 95 -3.79 -15.49 3.93
C GLU A 95 -2.75 -14.47 4.39
N PRO A 96 -2.99 -13.75 5.50
CA PRO A 96 -2.03 -12.77 5.99
C PRO A 96 -0.72 -13.43 6.39
N LEU A 97 0.39 -12.79 6.00
CA LEU A 97 1.72 -13.23 6.37
C LEU A 97 2.35 -12.17 7.27
N GLU A 98 2.82 -12.61 8.43
CA GLU A 98 3.58 -11.75 9.32
C GLU A 98 4.98 -11.52 8.75
N TYR A 99 5.59 -10.41 9.13
CA TYR A 99 6.91 -10.09 8.61
C TYR A 99 7.70 -9.14 9.51
#